data_d2f36f310993ead829f8e4ca07831713
#
_entry.id   d2f36f310993ead829f8e4ca07831713
#
_cell.length_a   1.000
_cell.length_b   1.000
_cell.length_c   1.000
_cell.angle_alpha   90.00
_cell.angle_beta   90.00
_cell.angle_gamma   90.00
#
_symmetry.space_group_name_H-M   'P 1'
#
loop_
_entity.id
_entity.type
_entity.pdbx_description
1 polymer ?
#
loop_
_entity_poly.entity_id
_entity_poly.type
_entity_poly.pdbx_seq_one_letter_code
_entity_poly.pdbx_strand_id
1 'polypeptide(L)'
;MKKITIKQDLNTEKKYIVYKNLSILINKFVNQYMKKGKKEKAQSIFRLYLSKIKMKEKQNGFLIFLKALKNVRPLIYTKNSRRGGATYQIPVPLSINRSFFLAIKILVDCARKKNGCFVDNLNFTLVEAANNKGECVKARENLHNKVIKNKNLSY
;
A
#
# COMPACT_ATOMS: atom_id res chain seq x y z
N MET A 1 -20.12 -7.55 37.68
CA MET A 1 -19.14 -6.47 37.39
C MET A 1 -17.89 -6.91 36.62
N LYS A 2 -17.29 -8.09 36.82
CA LYS A 2 -16.06 -8.54 36.12
C LYS A 2 -16.15 -8.73 34.60
N LYS A 3 -17.32 -9.05 34.02
CA LYS A 3 -17.49 -9.26 32.55
C LYS A 3 -17.43 -7.98 31.71
N ILE A 4 -17.72 -6.81 32.29
CA ILE A 4 -17.71 -5.52 31.58
C ILE A 4 -16.27 -5.01 31.45
N THR A 5 -15.45 -5.17 32.50
CA THR A 5 -14.06 -4.76 32.50
C THR A 5 -13.25 -5.52 31.46
N ILE A 6 -13.41 -6.85 31.36
CA ILE A 6 -12.69 -7.70 30.40
C ILE A 6 -13.02 -7.31 28.94
N LYS A 7 -14.26 -6.92 28.63
CA LYS A 7 -14.65 -6.45 27.28
C LYS A 7 -14.04 -5.07 26.94
N GLN A 8 -13.86 -4.21 27.91
CA GLN A 8 -13.23 -2.90 27.72
C GLN A 8 -11.74 -3.06 27.46
N ASP A 9 -11.04 -3.93 28.20
CA ASP A 9 -9.61 -4.21 28.02
C ASP A 9 -9.32 -4.83 26.65
N LEU A 10 -10.12 -5.81 26.20
CA LEU A 10 -10.01 -6.40 24.88
C LEU A 10 -10.25 -5.40 23.74
N ASN A 11 -11.12 -4.41 23.94
CA ASN A 11 -11.34 -3.35 22.95
C ASN A 11 -10.19 -2.36 22.91
N THR A 12 -9.56 -2.05 24.05
CA THR A 12 -8.38 -1.18 24.13
C THR A 12 -7.15 -1.86 23.54
N GLU A 13 -6.92 -3.13 23.82
CA GLU A 13 -5.83 -3.91 23.21
C GLU A 13 -5.98 -4.02 21.67
N LYS A 14 -7.18 -4.33 21.18
CA LYS A 14 -7.47 -4.35 19.74
C LYS A 14 -7.21 -2.99 19.09
N LYS A 15 -7.65 -1.91 19.71
CA LYS A 15 -7.35 -0.54 19.25
C LYS A 15 -5.84 -0.28 19.23
N TYR A 16 -5.13 -0.63 20.29
CA TYR A 16 -3.67 -0.43 20.37
C TYR A 16 -2.92 -1.18 19.28
N ILE A 17 -3.28 -2.44 19.02
CA ILE A 17 -2.70 -3.24 17.93
C ILE A 17 -2.97 -2.60 16.56
N VAL A 18 -4.19 -2.11 16.33
CA VAL A 18 -4.55 -1.41 15.09
C VAL A 18 -3.73 -0.14 14.90
N TYR A 19 -3.58 0.69 15.94
CA TYR A 19 -2.76 1.91 15.89
C TYR A 19 -1.29 1.61 15.67
N LYS A 20 -0.74 0.59 16.34
CA LYS A 20 0.65 0.15 16.15
C LYS A 20 0.90 -0.30 14.71
N ASN A 21 0.01 -1.11 14.15
CA ASN A 21 0.11 -1.57 12.77
C ASN A 21 -0.02 -0.42 11.77
N LEU A 22 -0.88 0.55 12.03
CA LEU A 22 -1.04 1.75 11.20
C LEU A 22 0.22 2.60 11.20
N SER A 23 0.83 2.85 12.35
CA SER A 23 2.08 3.62 12.45
C SER A 23 3.24 2.95 11.70
N ILE A 24 3.32 1.62 11.74
CA ILE A 24 4.31 0.85 10.97
C ILE A 24 4.07 1.02 9.46
N LEU A 25 2.82 0.96 8.98
CA LEU A 25 2.48 1.15 7.58
C LEU A 25 2.80 2.57 7.10
N ILE A 26 2.48 3.58 7.90
CA ILE A 26 2.81 4.98 7.60
C ILE A 26 4.32 5.18 7.52
N ASN A 27 5.08 4.66 8.47
CA ASN A 27 6.54 4.75 8.44
C ASN A 27 7.14 4.04 7.22
N LYS A 28 6.64 2.88 6.83
CA LYS A 28 7.05 2.18 5.60
C LYS A 28 6.73 3.02 4.36
N PHE A 29 5.56 3.66 4.32
CA PHE A 29 5.15 4.52 3.23
C PHE A 29 6.05 5.76 3.13
N VAL A 30 6.31 6.45 4.23
CA VAL A 30 7.22 7.61 4.31
C VAL A 30 8.63 7.22 3.85
N ASN A 31 9.15 6.10 4.31
CA ASN A 31 10.48 5.62 3.92
C ASN A 31 10.58 5.32 2.40
N GLN A 32 9.48 4.87 1.77
CA GLN A 32 9.48 4.53 0.33
C GLN A 32 9.63 5.75 -0.59
N TYR A 33 9.08 6.91 -0.22
CA TYR A 33 9.24 8.12 -1.05
C TYR A 33 10.30 9.09 -0.54
N MET A 34 10.89 8.83 0.62
CA MET A 34 12.02 9.60 1.15
C MET A 34 13.19 9.62 0.17
N LYS A 35 13.85 10.76 0.03
CA LYS A 35 15.06 10.95 -0.78
C LYS A 35 16.22 11.39 0.10
N LYS A 36 17.41 10.81 -0.09
CA LYS A 36 18.66 11.20 0.58
C LYS A 36 18.55 11.29 2.11
N GLY A 37 17.79 10.37 2.76
CA GLY A 37 17.62 10.31 4.21
C GLY A 37 16.77 11.43 4.84
N LYS A 38 16.19 12.36 4.07
CA LYS A 38 15.42 13.50 4.57
C LYS A 38 14.04 13.10 5.08
N LYS A 39 14.00 12.37 6.21
CA LYS A 39 12.77 11.79 6.77
C LYS A 39 11.76 12.84 7.23
N GLU A 40 12.22 13.94 7.84
CA GLU A 40 11.34 15.02 8.29
C GLU A 40 10.57 15.67 7.15
N LYS A 41 11.26 15.96 6.02
CA LYS A 41 10.60 16.45 4.81
C LYS A 41 9.56 15.47 4.27
N ALA A 42 9.86 14.18 4.30
CA ALA A 42 8.92 13.15 3.89
C ALA A 42 7.69 13.11 4.84
N GLN A 43 7.89 13.17 6.14
CA GLN A 43 6.79 13.24 7.10
C GLN A 43 5.93 14.51 6.91
N SER A 44 6.54 15.66 6.62
CA SER A 44 5.81 16.90 6.32
C SER A 44 4.94 16.76 5.07
N ILE A 45 5.44 16.10 4.02
CA ILE A 45 4.65 15.78 2.82
C ILE A 45 3.42 14.93 3.17
N PHE A 46 3.57 13.92 4.05
CA PHE A 46 2.43 13.11 4.49
C PHE A 46 1.39 13.90 5.29
N ARG A 47 1.84 14.82 6.15
CA ARG A 47 0.93 15.73 6.88
C ARG A 47 0.18 16.65 5.94
N LEU A 48 0.86 17.22 4.94
CA LEU A 48 0.24 18.05 3.89
C LEU A 48 -0.78 17.24 3.07
N TYR A 49 -0.47 15.98 2.74
CA TYR A 49 -1.42 15.06 2.12
C TYR A 49 -2.71 14.93 2.93
N LEU A 50 -2.60 14.66 4.24
CA LEU A 50 -3.76 14.50 5.12
C LEU A 50 -4.62 15.78 5.19
N SER A 51 -3.98 16.95 5.28
CA SER A 51 -4.68 18.25 5.33
C SER A 51 -5.40 18.53 4.00
N LYS A 52 -4.74 18.32 2.86
CA LYS A 52 -5.34 18.56 1.54
C LYS A 52 -6.56 17.66 1.28
N ILE A 53 -6.50 16.37 1.67
CA ILE A 53 -7.65 15.46 1.53
C ILE A 53 -8.81 15.89 2.42
N LYS A 54 -8.53 16.25 3.67
CA LYS A 54 -9.59 16.73 4.58
C LYS A 54 -10.33 17.95 4.02
N MET A 55 -9.60 18.84 3.34
CA MET A 55 -10.20 20.04 2.72
C MET A 55 -10.99 19.71 1.44
N LYS A 56 -10.45 18.83 0.56
CA LYS A 56 -11.05 18.54 -0.74
C LYS A 56 -12.20 17.54 -0.66
N GLU A 57 -11.97 16.43 0.03
CA GLU A 57 -12.89 15.29 0.03
C GLU A 57 -13.82 15.27 1.25
N LYS A 58 -13.62 16.16 2.22
CA LYS A 58 -14.33 16.16 3.52
C LYS A 58 -14.29 14.81 4.25
N GLN A 59 -13.35 13.96 3.91
CA GLN A 59 -13.18 12.61 4.45
C GLN A 59 -11.88 12.48 5.24
N ASN A 60 -11.80 11.44 6.06
CA ASN A 60 -10.58 11.15 6.81
C ASN A 60 -9.50 10.59 5.87
N GLY A 61 -8.41 11.36 5.67
CA GLY A 61 -7.30 10.98 4.79
C GLY A 61 -6.65 9.64 5.13
N PHE A 62 -6.69 9.20 6.40
CA PHE A 62 -6.21 7.87 6.79
C PHE A 62 -7.11 6.75 6.26
N LEU A 63 -8.41 6.95 6.24
CA LEU A 63 -9.33 5.95 5.68
C LEU A 63 -9.14 5.80 4.18
N ILE A 64 -8.94 6.91 3.46
CA ILE A 64 -8.64 6.90 2.02
C ILE A 64 -7.30 6.17 1.78
N PHE A 65 -6.27 6.46 2.58
CA PHE A 65 -4.98 5.78 2.50
C PHE A 65 -5.10 4.27 2.71
N LEU A 66 -5.82 3.82 3.74
CA LEU A 66 -6.03 2.39 3.99
C LEU A 66 -6.84 1.70 2.89
N LYS A 67 -7.88 2.37 2.38
CA LYS A 67 -8.67 1.90 1.24
C LYS A 67 -7.79 1.73 0.00
N ALA A 68 -6.99 2.75 -0.33
CA ALA A 68 -6.06 2.71 -1.45
C ALA A 68 -5.07 1.53 -1.33
N LEU A 69 -4.46 1.35 -0.15
CA LEU A 69 -3.56 0.22 0.10
C LEU A 69 -4.26 -1.13 -0.07
N LYS A 70 -5.48 -1.28 0.44
CA LYS A 70 -6.26 -2.51 0.32
C LYS A 70 -6.56 -2.82 -1.16
N ASN A 71 -6.94 -1.81 -1.94
CA ASN A 71 -7.32 -1.96 -3.34
C ASN A 71 -6.11 -2.24 -4.25
N VAL A 72 -4.94 -1.69 -3.95
CA VAL A 72 -3.72 -1.87 -4.77
C VAL A 72 -2.91 -3.11 -4.35
N ARG A 73 -3.23 -3.73 -3.23
CA ARG A 73 -2.50 -4.86 -2.68
C ARG A 73 -2.55 -6.08 -3.61
N PRO A 74 -1.40 -6.57 -4.18
CA PRO A 74 -1.36 -7.81 -4.91
C PRO A 74 -1.36 -9.01 -3.94
N LEU A 75 -2.04 -10.08 -4.29
CA LEU A 75 -2.10 -11.32 -3.50
C LEU A 75 -1.06 -12.34 -3.95
N ILE A 76 -0.76 -12.33 -5.24
CA ILE A 76 0.13 -13.29 -5.90
C ILE A 76 1.15 -12.51 -6.74
N TYR A 77 2.33 -13.08 -6.89
CA TYR A 77 3.44 -12.46 -7.60
C TYR A 77 4.25 -13.53 -8.34
N THR A 78 4.96 -13.18 -9.40
CA THR A 78 5.85 -14.08 -10.12
C THR A 78 7.28 -13.96 -9.62
N LYS A 79 7.90 -15.10 -9.26
CA LYS A 79 9.31 -15.19 -8.90
C LYS A 79 10.09 -15.84 -10.03
N ASN A 80 11.24 -15.29 -10.38
CA ASN A 80 12.14 -15.92 -11.34
C ASN A 80 12.84 -17.12 -10.70
N SER A 81 12.78 -18.27 -11.37
CA SER A 81 13.46 -19.50 -10.99
C SER A 81 14.22 -20.05 -12.19
N ARG A 82 15.46 -20.45 -12.00
CA ARG A 82 16.29 -21.10 -13.04
C ARG A 82 16.11 -22.62 -12.96
N ARG A 83 15.74 -23.23 -14.08
CA ARG A 83 15.66 -24.69 -14.23
C ARG A 83 16.26 -25.07 -15.58
N GLY A 84 17.26 -25.95 -15.60
CA GLY A 84 17.87 -26.44 -16.83
C GLY A 84 18.46 -25.34 -17.73
N GLY A 85 19.06 -24.28 -17.15
CA GLY A 85 19.63 -23.17 -17.91
C GLY A 85 18.62 -22.09 -18.34
N ALA A 86 17.31 -22.34 -18.31
CA ALA A 86 16.26 -21.39 -18.63
C ALA A 86 15.69 -20.71 -17.39
N THR A 87 15.24 -19.46 -17.52
CA THR A 87 14.61 -18.71 -16.43
C THR A 87 13.10 -18.70 -16.59
N TYR A 88 12.40 -19.28 -15.63
CA TYR A 88 10.93 -19.36 -15.59
C TYR A 88 10.36 -18.43 -14.53
N GLN A 89 9.21 -17.83 -14.81
CA GLN A 89 8.48 -16.99 -13.86
C GLN A 89 7.40 -17.82 -13.14
N ILE A 90 7.72 -18.27 -11.95
CA ILE A 90 6.84 -19.15 -11.16
C ILE A 90 5.90 -18.29 -10.30
N PRO A 91 4.58 -18.56 -10.29
CA PRO A 91 3.64 -17.89 -9.40
C PRO A 91 3.86 -18.31 -7.94
N VAL A 92 3.95 -17.32 -7.04
CA VAL A 92 4.15 -17.53 -5.60
C VAL A 92 3.17 -16.66 -4.82
N PRO A 93 2.47 -17.21 -3.81
CA PRO A 93 1.63 -16.41 -2.93
C PRO A 93 2.49 -15.45 -2.10
N LEU A 94 1.96 -14.26 -1.84
CA LEU A 94 2.64 -13.24 -1.06
C LEU A 94 2.22 -13.29 0.41
N SER A 95 3.19 -13.18 1.32
CA SER A 95 2.89 -12.90 2.73
C SER A 95 2.23 -11.51 2.86
N ILE A 96 1.42 -11.33 3.89
CA ILE A 96 0.69 -10.09 4.15
C ILE A 96 1.63 -8.86 4.14
N ASN A 97 2.77 -8.95 4.84
CA ASN A 97 3.74 -7.87 4.94
C ASN A 97 4.37 -7.51 3.58
N ARG A 98 4.71 -8.53 2.77
CA ARG A 98 5.29 -8.33 1.44
C ARG A 98 4.28 -7.74 0.47
N SER A 99 3.02 -8.16 0.56
CA SER A 99 1.90 -7.66 -0.23
C SER A 99 1.66 -6.16 0.03
N PHE A 100 1.64 -5.71 1.30
CA PHE A 100 1.53 -4.29 1.63
C PHE A 100 2.75 -3.48 1.19
N PHE A 101 3.96 -4.02 1.30
CA PHE A 101 5.16 -3.36 0.81
C PHE A 101 5.10 -3.11 -0.70
N LEU A 102 4.66 -4.10 -1.49
CA LEU A 102 4.47 -3.93 -2.93
C LEU A 102 3.38 -2.93 -3.26
N ALA A 103 2.27 -2.91 -2.53
CA ALA A 103 1.23 -1.90 -2.70
C ALA A 103 1.76 -0.48 -2.48
N ILE A 104 2.53 -0.28 -1.41
CA ILE A 104 3.19 1.00 -1.12
C ILE A 104 4.12 1.41 -2.27
N LYS A 105 4.94 0.48 -2.76
CA LYS A 105 5.85 0.73 -3.88
C LYS A 105 5.09 1.15 -5.13
N ILE A 106 4.05 0.42 -5.52
CA ILE A 106 3.22 0.74 -6.69
C ILE A 106 2.62 2.15 -6.57
N LEU A 107 2.04 2.50 -5.41
CA LEU A 107 1.45 3.82 -5.18
C LEU A 107 2.47 4.95 -5.34
N VAL A 108 3.65 4.80 -4.74
CA VAL A 108 4.71 5.81 -4.82
C VAL A 108 5.27 5.93 -6.24
N ASP A 109 5.48 4.81 -6.93
CA ASP A 109 6.00 4.79 -8.30
C ASP A 109 5.00 5.44 -9.28
N CYS A 110 3.69 5.18 -9.14
CA CYS A 110 2.66 5.85 -9.93
C CYS A 110 2.61 7.36 -9.66
N ALA A 111 2.72 7.78 -8.38
CA ALA A 111 2.75 9.20 -8.04
C ALA A 111 4.00 9.92 -8.60
N ARG A 112 5.14 9.23 -8.69
CA ARG A 112 6.39 9.78 -9.24
C ARG A 112 6.38 9.91 -10.77
N LYS A 113 5.62 9.06 -11.46
CA LYS A 113 5.51 9.10 -12.93
C LYS A 113 4.72 10.29 -13.44
N LYS A 114 3.83 10.85 -12.63
CA LYS A 114 3.01 12.00 -13.00
C LYS A 114 3.83 13.28 -12.96
N ASN A 115 3.66 14.13 -13.95
CA ASN A 115 4.28 15.46 -14.01
C ASN A 115 3.63 16.41 -12.97
N GLY A 116 4.42 17.30 -12.37
CA GLY A 116 3.93 18.31 -11.43
C GLY A 116 4.36 18.11 -9.98
N CYS A 117 3.66 18.75 -9.05
CA CYS A 117 3.98 18.66 -7.62
C CYS A 117 3.70 17.26 -7.06
N PHE A 118 4.70 16.66 -6.42
CA PHE A 118 4.59 15.31 -5.89
C PHE A 118 3.44 15.15 -4.87
N VAL A 119 3.17 16.18 -4.06
CA VAL A 119 2.08 16.12 -3.06
C VAL A 119 0.71 16.02 -3.74
N ASP A 120 0.50 16.78 -4.82
CA ASP A 120 -0.77 16.76 -5.56
C ASP A 120 -0.94 15.47 -6.34
N ASN A 121 0.14 14.99 -6.96
CA ASN A 121 0.18 13.70 -7.63
C ASN A 121 -0.13 12.55 -6.67
N LEU A 122 0.43 12.61 -5.45
CA LEU A 122 0.18 11.62 -4.41
C LEU A 122 -1.29 11.64 -3.95
N ASN A 123 -1.86 12.84 -3.73
CA ASN A 123 -3.27 12.99 -3.37
C ASN A 123 -4.18 12.39 -4.44
N PHE A 124 -3.97 12.76 -5.69
CA PHE A 124 -4.74 12.29 -6.82
C PHE A 124 -4.65 10.75 -6.94
N THR A 125 -3.44 10.22 -6.90
CA THR A 125 -3.20 8.78 -7.03
C THR A 125 -3.85 7.97 -5.91
N LEU A 126 -3.82 8.47 -4.67
CA LEU A 126 -4.43 7.77 -3.53
C LEU A 126 -5.96 7.82 -3.58
N VAL A 127 -6.56 8.94 -4.00
CA VAL A 127 -8.02 9.04 -4.19
C VAL A 127 -8.50 8.13 -5.31
N GLU A 128 -7.82 8.13 -6.47
CA GLU A 128 -8.13 7.20 -7.57
C GLU A 128 -8.06 5.73 -7.12
N ALA A 129 -6.96 5.36 -6.45
CA ALA A 129 -6.75 4.01 -5.94
C ALA A 129 -7.80 3.59 -4.88
N ALA A 130 -8.22 4.51 -4.02
CA ALA A 130 -9.30 4.27 -3.06
C ALA A 130 -10.65 3.99 -3.74
N ASN A 131 -10.87 4.58 -4.91
CA ASN A 131 -12.06 4.37 -5.73
C ASN A 131 -11.92 3.21 -6.73
N ASN A 132 -10.90 2.36 -6.58
CA ASN A 132 -10.58 1.25 -7.49
C ASN A 132 -10.35 1.69 -8.96
N LYS A 133 -9.80 2.88 -9.17
CA LYS A 133 -9.51 3.46 -10.48
C LYS A 133 -8.02 3.83 -10.59
N GLY A 134 -7.59 4.19 -11.79
CA GLY A 134 -6.27 4.74 -12.05
C GLY A 134 -5.17 3.70 -12.32
N GLU A 135 -3.96 4.22 -12.55
CA GLU A 135 -2.80 3.44 -12.97
C GLU A 135 -2.32 2.41 -11.93
N CYS A 136 -2.50 2.70 -10.64
CA CYS A 136 -2.08 1.78 -9.58
C CYS A 136 -2.89 0.48 -9.57
N VAL A 137 -4.19 0.58 -9.86
CA VAL A 137 -5.06 -0.60 -9.96
C VAL A 137 -4.71 -1.40 -11.20
N LYS A 138 -4.49 -0.72 -12.34
CA LYS A 138 -4.02 -1.36 -13.58
C LYS A 138 -2.66 -2.06 -13.37
N ALA A 139 -1.74 -1.45 -12.62
CA ALA A 139 -0.46 -2.07 -12.30
C ALA A 139 -0.63 -3.37 -11.49
N ARG A 140 -1.54 -3.40 -10.50
CA ARG A 140 -1.90 -4.62 -9.77
C ARG A 140 -2.48 -5.68 -10.70
N GLU A 141 -3.41 -5.30 -11.57
CA GLU A 141 -4.05 -6.20 -12.54
C GLU A 141 -3.03 -6.78 -13.52
N ASN A 142 -2.09 -5.97 -14.00
CA ASN A 142 -1.00 -6.44 -14.86
C ASN A 142 -0.11 -7.47 -14.15
N LEU A 143 0.15 -7.31 -12.84
CA LEU A 143 0.86 -8.34 -12.06
C LEU A 143 0.04 -9.63 -11.96
N HIS A 144 -1.26 -9.55 -11.69
CA HIS A 144 -2.13 -10.72 -11.64
C HIS A 144 -2.25 -11.40 -13.01
N ASN A 145 -2.37 -10.65 -14.08
CA ASN A 145 -2.42 -11.18 -15.45
C ASN A 145 -1.13 -11.92 -15.84
N LYS A 146 0.04 -11.42 -15.41
CA LYS A 146 1.32 -12.15 -15.57
C LYS A 146 1.30 -13.49 -14.83
N VAL A 147 0.75 -13.52 -13.63
CA VAL A 147 0.61 -14.76 -12.85
C VAL A 147 -0.32 -15.75 -13.55
N ILE A 148 -1.46 -15.28 -14.09
CA ILE A 148 -2.42 -16.13 -14.81
C ILE A 148 -1.78 -16.74 -16.07
N LYS A 149 -1.00 -15.95 -16.82
CA LYS A 149 -0.29 -16.45 -18.01
C LYS A 149 0.72 -17.55 -17.66
N ASN A 150 1.34 -17.47 -16.49
CA ASN A 150 2.37 -18.41 -16.05
C ASN A 150 1.87 -19.49 -15.08
N LYS A 151 0.55 -19.64 -14.92
CA LYS A 151 -0.03 -20.60 -13.96
C LYS A 151 0.41 -22.05 -14.18
N ASN A 152 0.67 -22.44 -15.41
CA ASN A 152 1.09 -23.81 -15.78
C ASN A 152 2.54 -24.14 -15.36
N LEU A 153 3.31 -23.14 -14.90
CA LEU A 153 4.70 -23.30 -14.44
C LEU A 153 4.81 -23.49 -12.90
N SER A 154 3.69 -23.66 -12.21
CA SER A 154 3.64 -23.78 -10.74
C SER A 154 3.96 -25.17 -10.19
N TYR A 155 4.44 -26.12 -11.02
CA TYR A 155 4.88 -27.45 -10.64
C TYR A 155 6.39 -27.53 -10.40
#